data_50dfeb5de64137a56d4539659de2dba6
#
_entry.id   50dfeb5de64137a56d4539659de2dba6
#
_cell.length_a   1.000
_cell.length_b   1.000
_cell.length_c   1.000
_cell.angle_alpha   90.00
_cell.angle_beta   90.00
_cell.angle_gamma   90.00
#
_symmetry.space_group_name_H-M   'P 1'
#
loop_
_entity.id
_entity.type
_entity.pdbx_description
1 polymer ?
#
loop_
_entity_poly.entity_id
_entity_poly.type
_entity_poly.pdbx_seq_one_letter_code
_entity_poly.pdbx_strand_id
1 'polypeptide(L)'
;MKLCITGGGTGGHLMIAEALVEAAVKRGHEVIFIGSTSGQDKKYFASRSSFAHVYFLNTIGVVNQKGIKKIWALYRVFKGFLQARKLLKKHKIQALYSVGGFSAAPASFASLSSFIPLFIHEQNAVEGKLNALLKPFAKSFISAYDKESLVQGYPVKEIFYKSARVREKLQTIIFLGGSHGAKTINDLALSVACYLDERGIAIIHQAGEFDYERVKKEYENKGIKVELYAFTKELPSLIIKSDFAVSRAGASTLWELSTNGCPAFYIPYPYAAQDHQYYNAEFIVKAEMGWCEREGEMLQEKLFKIIQEADIQTKSKKLLQHSKSGVAERMIQIVEEKI
;
A
#
# COMPACT_ATOMS: atom_id res chain seq x y z
N MET A 1 -13.43 -17.41 15.13
CA MET A 1 -12.36 -17.02 16.11
C MET A 1 -12.40 -15.53 16.40
N LYS A 2 -11.71 -15.10 17.47
CA LYS A 2 -11.50 -13.68 17.79
C LYS A 2 -10.09 -13.27 17.42
N LEU A 3 -9.98 -12.44 16.41
CA LEU A 3 -8.72 -11.99 15.82
C LEU A 3 -8.44 -10.54 16.17
N CYS A 4 -7.16 -10.19 16.30
CA CYS A 4 -6.71 -8.81 16.34
C CYS A 4 -5.86 -8.53 15.10
N ILE A 5 -6.23 -7.52 14.31
CA ILE A 5 -5.37 -6.98 13.25
C ILE A 5 -4.71 -5.72 13.80
N THR A 6 -3.41 -5.57 13.59
CA THR A 6 -2.64 -4.40 14.04
C THR A 6 -1.65 -3.96 12.99
N GLY A 7 -1.35 -2.68 13.00
CA GLY A 7 -0.42 -2.07 12.08
C GLY A 7 -1.02 -0.91 11.29
N GLY A 8 -0.17 -0.08 10.71
CA GLY A 8 -0.62 1.12 10.05
C GLY A 8 0.46 2.21 10.01
N GLY A 9 0.03 3.46 10.24
CA GLY A 9 0.87 4.64 10.11
C GLY A 9 0.86 5.21 8.70
N THR A 10 0.73 4.38 7.69
CA THR A 10 0.62 4.78 6.27
C THR A 10 -0.57 4.10 5.59
N GLY A 11 -1.08 4.70 4.50
CA GLY A 11 -2.21 4.17 3.75
C GLY A 11 -2.00 2.72 3.27
N GLY A 12 -0.79 2.36 2.83
CA GLY A 12 -0.49 1.01 2.35
C GLY A 12 -0.79 -0.09 3.37
N HIS A 13 -0.33 0.06 4.62
CA HIS A 13 -0.62 -0.89 5.69
C HIS A 13 -2.13 -0.99 5.99
N LEU A 14 -2.83 0.14 5.92
CA LEU A 14 -4.27 0.19 6.20
C LEU A 14 -5.10 -0.51 5.12
N MET A 15 -4.68 -0.44 3.85
CA MET A 15 -5.31 -1.19 2.75
C MET A 15 -5.17 -2.70 2.95
N ILE A 16 -4.01 -3.18 3.41
CA ILE A 16 -3.80 -4.60 3.75
C ILE A 16 -4.71 -5.00 4.92
N ALA A 17 -4.74 -4.19 5.99
CA ALA A 17 -5.60 -4.47 7.13
C ALA A 17 -7.08 -4.55 6.74
N GLU A 18 -7.52 -3.70 5.79
CA GLU A 18 -8.89 -3.73 5.25
C GLU A 18 -9.16 -5.01 4.46
N ALA A 19 -8.25 -5.44 3.58
CA ALA A 19 -8.40 -6.69 2.83
C ALA A 19 -8.46 -7.91 3.78
N LEU A 20 -7.63 -7.92 4.83
CA LEU A 20 -7.61 -9.00 5.81
C LEU A 20 -8.86 -9.04 6.68
N VAL A 21 -9.41 -7.88 7.13
CA VAL A 21 -10.65 -7.88 7.91
C VAL A 21 -11.84 -8.32 7.08
N GLU A 22 -11.93 -7.90 5.81
CA GLU A 22 -12.98 -8.36 4.90
C GLU A 22 -12.94 -9.88 4.73
N ALA A 23 -11.75 -10.45 4.50
CA ALA A 23 -11.56 -11.89 4.40
C ALA A 23 -11.92 -12.62 5.70
N ALA A 24 -11.50 -12.10 6.87
CA ALA A 24 -11.77 -12.70 8.15
C ALA A 24 -13.26 -12.68 8.52
N VAL A 25 -13.95 -11.57 8.29
CA VAL A 25 -15.39 -11.44 8.54
C VAL A 25 -16.19 -12.37 7.62
N LYS A 26 -15.84 -12.46 6.34
CA LYS A 26 -16.45 -13.40 5.38
C LYS A 26 -16.33 -14.85 5.84
N ARG A 27 -15.30 -15.20 6.58
CA ARG A 27 -15.06 -16.53 7.18
C ARG A 27 -15.66 -16.69 8.57
N GLY A 28 -16.47 -15.71 9.05
CA GLY A 28 -17.16 -15.76 10.33
C GLY A 28 -16.30 -15.45 11.56
N HIS A 29 -15.20 -14.70 11.40
CA HIS A 29 -14.38 -14.27 12.52
C HIS A 29 -14.80 -12.90 13.05
N GLU A 30 -14.71 -12.73 14.37
CA GLU A 30 -14.82 -11.44 15.04
C GLU A 30 -13.43 -10.77 15.04
N VAL A 31 -13.33 -9.57 14.49
CA VAL A 31 -12.04 -8.88 14.33
C VAL A 31 -12.04 -7.55 15.05
N ILE A 32 -11.01 -7.32 15.88
CA ILE A 32 -10.71 -5.99 16.41
C ILE A 32 -9.49 -5.40 15.71
N PHE A 33 -9.41 -4.07 15.68
CA PHE A 33 -8.24 -3.36 15.18
C PHE A 33 -7.54 -2.58 16.30
N ILE A 34 -6.21 -2.66 16.36
CA ILE A 34 -5.37 -1.84 17.23
C ILE A 34 -4.37 -1.08 16.37
N GLY A 35 -4.52 0.24 16.29
CA GLY A 35 -3.64 1.15 15.55
C GLY A 35 -3.10 2.26 16.43
N SER A 36 -2.66 3.37 15.80
CA SER A 36 -2.10 4.55 16.46
C SER A 36 -3.00 5.79 16.30
N THR A 37 -2.95 6.69 17.27
CA THR A 37 -3.50 8.05 17.13
C THR A 37 -2.65 8.92 16.20
N SER A 38 -1.40 8.52 15.96
CA SER A 38 -0.47 9.17 15.03
C SER A 38 -0.52 8.47 13.67
N GLY A 39 -0.26 9.23 12.60
CA GLY A 39 -0.41 8.68 11.23
C GLY A 39 -1.85 8.72 10.74
N GLN A 40 -2.19 7.82 9.82
CA GLN A 40 -3.48 7.82 9.12
C GLN A 40 -4.52 6.87 9.72
N ASP A 41 -4.16 6.05 10.70
CA ASP A 41 -4.97 4.94 11.22
C ASP A 41 -6.35 5.40 11.69
N LYS A 42 -6.39 6.46 12.52
CA LYS A 42 -7.63 7.02 13.06
C LYS A 42 -8.51 7.63 11.96
N LYS A 43 -7.90 8.42 11.05
CA LYS A 43 -8.62 9.04 9.91
C LYS A 43 -9.27 7.96 9.03
N TYR A 44 -8.62 6.81 8.88
CA TYR A 44 -9.04 5.75 7.98
C TYR A 44 -10.08 4.82 8.59
N PHE A 45 -9.89 4.37 9.85
CA PHE A 45 -10.72 3.33 10.46
C PHE A 45 -11.73 3.78 11.51
N ALA A 46 -11.75 5.07 11.93
CA ALA A 46 -12.65 5.52 12.99
C ALA A 46 -14.15 5.29 12.69
N SER A 47 -14.54 5.26 11.42
CA SER A 47 -15.93 5.08 10.97
C SER A 47 -16.20 3.75 10.23
N ARG A 48 -15.25 2.79 10.28
CA ARG A 48 -15.40 1.50 9.55
C ARG A 48 -16.15 0.49 10.40
N SER A 49 -17.24 -0.04 9.84
CA SER A 49 -18.11 -1.05 10.49
C SER A 49 -17.63 -2.49 10.32
N SER A 50 -16.58 -2.74 9.54
CA SER A 50 -16.02 -4.08 9.31
C SER A 50 -15.31 -4.67 10.54
N PHE A 51 -14.88 -3.82 11.48
CA PHE A 51 -14.30 -4.26 12.75
C PHE A 51 -15.35 -4.27 13.85
N ALA A 52 -15.33 -5.30 14.72
CA ALA A 52 -16.18 -5.32 15.91
C ALA A 52 -15.81 -4.19 16.89
N HIS A 53 -14.50 -3.91 17.02
CA HIS A 53 -13.99 -2.78 17.80
C HIS A 53 -12.71 -2.23 17.19
N VAL A 54 -12.51 -0.91 17.33
CA VAL A 54 -11.30 -0.19 16.86
C VAL A 54 -10.68 0.58 18.03
N TYR A 55 -9.39 0.41 18.22
CA TYR A 55 -8.62 1.08 19.28
C TYR A 55 -7.41 1.81 18.69
N PHE A 56 -7.17 3.04 19.18
CA PHE A 56 -6.02 3.85 18.75
C PHE A 56 -5.16 4.19 19.96
N LEU A 57 -3.93 3.68 19.97
CA LEU A 57 -2.97 3.89 21.04
C LEU A 57 -2.10 5.11 20.74
N ASN A 58 -1.72 5.85 21.79
CA ASN A 58 -0.87 7.02 21.63
C ASN A 58 0.60 6.60 21.43
N THR A 59 0.95 6.16 20.24
CA THR A 59 2.29 5.69 19.86
C THR A 59 2.83 6.47 18.68
N ILE A 60 4.16 6.53 18.58
CA ILE A 60 4.90 7.17 17.47
C ILE A 60 6.03 6.25 17.02
N GLY A 61 6.50 6.44 15.78
CA GLY A 61 7.64 5.69 15.27
C GLY A 61 8.91 5.97 16.07
N VAL A 62 9.66 4.91 16.41
CA VAL A 62 10.91 5.00 17.19
C VAL A 62 12.14 5.15 16.30
N VAL A 63 12.11 4.55 15.10
CA VAL A 63 13.28 4.38 14.23
C VAL A 63 13.92 5.70 13.82
N ASN A 64 13.12 6.71 13.53
CA ASN A 64 13.62 8.03 13.05
C ASN A 64 13.81 9.05 14.17
N GLN A 65 13.71 8.63 15.45
CA GLN A 65 13.92 9.52 16.59
C GLN A 65 15.36 9.44 17.10
N LYS A 66 15.89 10.58 17.59
CA LYS A 66 17.23 10.69 18.18
C LYS A 66 17.15 11.25 19.60
N GLY A 67 18.15 10.94 20.44
CA GLY A 67 18.27 11.48 21.78
C GLY A 67 17.03 11.26 22.66
N ILE A 68 16.64 12.28 23.42
CA ILE A 68 15.50 12.25 24.35
C ILE A 68 14.18 11.89 23.65
N LYS A 69 14.00 12.31 22.39
CA LYS A 69 12.81 11.96 21.60
C LYS A 69 12.67 10.45 21.39
N LYS A 70 13.78 9.74 21.25
CA LYS A 70 13.77 8.26 21.13
C LYS A 70 13.35 7.61 22.44
N ILE A 71 13.83 8.10 23.58
CA ILE A 71 13.43 7.60 24.91
C ILE A 71 11.91 7.81 25.12
N TRP A 72 11.43 8.98 24.78
CA TRP A 72 10.00 9.30 24.85
C TRP A 72 9.14 8.44 23.92
N ALA A 73 9.61 8.15 22.72
CA ALA A 73 8.93 7.24 21.79
C ALA A 73 8.87 5.82 22.36
N LEU A 74 9.97 5.31 22.92
CA LEU A 74 10.01 4.00 23.59
C LEU A 74 9.06 3.93 24.77
N TYR A 75 9.00 4.98 25.61
CA TYR A 75 8.05 5.06 26.72
C TYR A 75 6.60 4.97 26.22
N ARG A 76 6.25 5.69 25.13
CA ARG A 76 4.91 5.60 24.52
C ARG A 76 4.60 4.20 23.99
N VAL A 77 5.56 3.54 23.35
CA VAL A 77 5.41 2.15 22.89
C VAL A 77 5.18 1.22 24.07
N PHE A 78 5.95 1.37 25.18
CA PHE A 78 5.76 0.57 26.40
C PHE A 78 4.37 0.81 27.03
N LYS A 79 3.94 2.06 27.17
CA LYS A 79 2.58 2.37 27.64
C LYS A 79 1.51 1.77 26.74
N GLY A 80 1.70 1.88 25.43
CA GLY A 80 0.83 1.24 24.43
C GLY A 80 0.80 -0.27 24.53
N PHE A 81 1.94 -0.91 24.80
CA PHE A 81 2.05 -2.35 25.05
C PHE A 81 1.17 -2.79 26.23
N LEU A 82 1.23 -2.08 27.38
CA LEU A 82 0.40 -2.39 28.54
C LEU A 82 -1.10 -2.24 28.24
N GLN A 83 -1.47 -1.22 27.45
CA GLN A 83 -2.85 -1.02 27.00
C GLN A 83 -3.30 -2.13 26.04
N ALA A 84 -2.47 -2.45 25.05
CA ALA A 84 -2.75 -3.52 24.08
C ALA A 84 -2.95 -4.86 24.81
N ARG A 85 -2.08 -5.20 25.78
CA ARG A 85 -2.20 -6.44 26.55
C ARG A 85 -3.54 -6.55 27.28
N LYS A 86 -4.04 -5.43 27.87
CA LYS A 86 -5.37 -5.38 28.50
C LYS A 86 -6.48 -5.60 27.48
N LEU A 87 -6.36 -5.00 26.28
CA LEU A 87 -7.35 -5.16 25.20
C LEU A 87 -7.39 -6.59 24.66
N LEU A 88 -6.22 -7.19 24.39
CA LEU A 88 -6.14 -8.58 23.92
C LEU A 88 -6.79 -9.55 24.92
N LYS A 89 -6.53 -9.36 26.23
CA LYS A 89 -7.18 -10.15 27.30
C LYS A 89 -8.69 -9.90 27.38
N LYS A 90 -9.11 -8.63 27.37
CA LYS A 90 -10.53 -8.23 27.45
C LYS A 90 -11.35 -8.88 26.34
N HIS A 91 -10.85 -8.87 25.11
CA HIS A 91 -11.54 -9.43 23.96
C HIS A 91 -11.28 -10.93 23.73
N LYS A 92 -10.49 -11.58 24.60
CA LYS A 92 -10.12 -13.00 24.50
C LYS A 92 -9.57 -13.35 23.12
N ILE A 93 -8.61 -12.51 22.63
CA ILE A 93 -8.02 -12.67 21.31
C ILE A 93 -7.24 -13.98 21.24
N GLN A 94 -7.48 -14.75 20.16
CA GLN A 94 -6.89 -16.06 19.92
C GLN A 94 -5.67 -15.99 18.99
N ALA A 95 -5.62 -15.00 18.08
CA ALA A 95 -4.46 -14.71 17.24
C ALA A 95 -4.35 -13.23 16.93
N LEU A 96 -3.12 -12.77 16.71
CA LEU A 96 -2.82 -11.41 16.28
C LEU A 96 -2.16 -11.44 14.89
N TYR A 97 -2.71 -10.64 13.97
CA TYR A 97 -2.14 -10.42 12.66
C TYR A 97 -1.55 -9.02 12.56
N SER A 98 -0.23 -8.92 12.39
CA SER A 98 0.48 -7.67 12.17
C SER A 98 0.68 -7.42 10.69
N VAL A 99 0.20 -6.28 10.20
CA VAL A 99 0.46 -5.81 8.83
C VAL A 99 1.69 -4.87 8.77
N GLY A 100 2.40 -4.71 9.89
CA GLY A 100 3.60 -3.88 9.96
C GLY A 100 3.34 -2.40 10.23
N GLY A 101 4.38 -1.60 10.03
CA GLY A 101 4.39 -0.19 10.40
C GLY A 101 4.64 0.05 11.88
N PHE A 102 4.90 1.31 12.26
CA PHE A 102 5.25 1.64 13.64
C PHE A 102 4.12 1.39 14.65
N SER A 103 2.87 1.49 14.20
CA SER A 103 1.70 1.30 15.05
C SER A 103 1.45 -0.16 15.45
N ALA A 104 2.09 -1.12 14.76
CA ALA A 104 1.99 -2.54 15.10
C ALA A 104 2.76 -2.94 16.37
N ALA A 105 3.81 -2.20 16.73
CA ALA A 105 4.75 -2.60 17.79
C ALA A 105 4.07 -2.92 19.13
N PRO A 106 3.19 -2.05 19.69
CA PRO A 106 2.58 -2.33 21.00
C PRO A 106 1.79 -3.63 21.05
N ALA A 107 0.93 -3.86 20.08
CA ALA A 107 0.07 -5.04 20.03
C ALA A 107 0.87 -6.32 19.72
N SER A 108 1.87 -6.25 18.84
CA SER A 108 2.73 -7.38 18.51
C SER A 108 3.56 -7.85 19.73
N PHE A 109 4.17 -6.92 20.48
CA PHE A 109 4.85 -7.29 21.73
C PHE A 109 3.87 -7.80 22.79
N ALA A 110 2.65 -7.24 22.84
CA ALA A 110 1.62 -7.69 23.78
C ALA A 110 1.15 -9.12 23.46
N SER A 111 1.03 -9.49 22.19
CA SER A 111 0.67 -10.85 21.80
C SER A 111 1.74 -11.86 22.24
N LEU A 112 3.02 -11.58 21.97
CA LEU A 112 4.13 -12.44 22.38
C LEU A 112 4.18 -12.62 23.91
N SER A 113 4.07 -11.52 24.67
CA SER A 113 4.07 -11.58 26.14
C SER A 113 2.84 -12.26 26.76
N SER A 114 1.80 -12.46 25.99
CA SER A 114 0.54 -13.12 26.37
C SER A 114 0.39 -14.50 25.74
N PHE A 115 1.44 -15.01 25.08
CA PHE A 115 1.44 -16.29 24.37
C PHE A 115 0.33 -16.42 23.31
N ILE A 116 -0.10 -15.28 22.76
CA ILE A 116 -1.06 -15.25 21.65
C ILE A 116 -0.27 -15.39 20.34
N PRO A 117 -0.59 -16.35 19.45
CA PRO A 117 0.10 -16.55 18.19
C PRO A 117 0.17 -15.28 17.34
N LEU A 118 1.38 -14.92 16.92
CA LEU A 118 1.65 -13.76 16.09
C LEU A 118 1.85 -14.19 14.63
N PHE A 119 1.11 -13.56 13.72
CA PHE A 119 1.26 -13.66 12.26
C PHE A 119 1.72 -12.31 11.73
N ILE A 120 2.64 -12.31 10.77
CA ILE A 120 3.20 -11.08 10.21
C ILE A 120 3.06 -11.09 8.70
N HIS A 121 2.60 -9.99 8.14
CA HIS A 121 2.72 -9.66 6.72
C HIS A 121 3.77 -8.57 6.51
N GLU A 122 4.76 -8.86 5.64
CA GLU A 122 5.69 -7.85 5.14
C GLU A 122 5.23 -7.38 3.76
N GLN A 123 4.96 -6.09 3.66
CA GLN A 123 4.41 -5.50 2.44
C GLN A 123 5.45 -5.14 1.38
N ASN A 124 6.70 -4.90 1.80
CA ASN A 124 7.76 -4.42 0.92
C ASN A 124 8.76 -5.50 0.57
N ALA A 125 9.50 -5.29 -0.51
CA ALA A 125 10.62 -6.16 -0.91
C ALA A 125 11.78 -6.11 0.10
N VAL A 126 11.89 -5.04 0.88
CA VAL A 126 12.86 -4.90 1.98
C VAL A 126 12.13 -4.98 3.30
N GLU A 127 12.54 -5.90 4.17
CA GLU A 127 11.89 -6.13 5.46
C GLU A 127 11.97 -4.88 6.36
N GLY A 128 10.83 -4.47 6.90
CA GLY A 128 10.75 -3.41 7.89
C GLY A 128 11.43 -3.82 9.20
N LYS A 129 12.12 -2.90 9.88
CA LYS A 129 12.89 -3.19 11.11
C LYS A 129 12.08 -3.88 12.21
N LEU A 130 10.82 -3.51 12.39
CA LEU A 130 9.93 -4.17 13.37
C LEU A 130 9.64 -5.61 12.96
N ASN A 131 9.28 -5.82 11.69
CA ASN A 131 8.96 -7.14 11.17
C ASN A 131 10.18 -8.07 11.22
N ALA A 132 11.36 -7.59 10.83
CA ALA A 132 12.62 -8.34 10.96
C ALA A 132 12.92 -8.75 12.42
N LEU A 133 12.69 -7.86 13.38
CA LEU A 133 12.88 -8.14 14.81
C LEU A 133 11.90 -9.22 15.31
N LEU A 134 10.66 -9.21 14.84
CA LEU A 134 9.60 -10.10 15.30
C LEU A 134 9.49 -11.41 14.51
N LYS A 135 10.08 -11.47 13.32
CA LYS A 135 10.05 -12.65 12.40
C LYS A 135 10.40 -13.97 13.11
N PRO A 136 11.47 -14.05 13.97
CA PRO A 136 11.82 -15.32 14.64
C PRO A 136 10.75 -15.84 15.63
N PHE A 137 9.86 -14.97 16.07
CA PHE A 137 8.81 -15.29 17.06
C PHE A 137 7.43 -15.48 16.43
N ALA A 138 7.31 -15.22 15.12
CA ALA A 138 6.05 -15.33 14.40
C ALA A 138 5.71 -16.79 14.07
N LYS A 139 4.44 -17.16 14.20
CA LYS A 139 3.92 -18.46 13.73
C LYS A 139 3.98 -18.57 12.21
N SER A 140 3.83 -17.43 11.52
CA SER A 140 4.01 -17.33 10.08
C SER A 140 4.44 -15.91 9.71
N PHE A 141 5.39 -15.83 8.79
CA PHE A 141 5.84 -14.60 8.15
C PHE A 141 5.51 -14.72 6.67
N ILE A 142 4.71 -13.80 6.16
CA ILE A 142 4.19 -13.84 4.79
C ILE A 142 4.64 -12.57 4.06
N SER A 143 5.22 -12.76 2.87
CA SER A 143 5.62 -11.66 1.98
C SER A 143 5.41 -12.07 0.52
N ALA A 144 4.91 -11.15 -0.30
CA ALA A 144 4.77 -11.37 -1.73
C ALA A 144 6.13 -11.43 -2.46
N TYR A 145 7.19 -10.97 -1.83
CA TYR A 145 8.55 -10.92 -2.39
C TYR A 145 9.43 -12.09 -1.94
N ASP A 146 8.98 -12.89 -0.98
CA ASP A 146 9.70 -14.06 -0.49
C ASP A 146 9.20 -15.33 -1.20
N LYS A 147 10.08 -16.01 -1.93
CA LYS A 147 9.76 -17.24 -2.69
C LYS A 147 9.40 -18.41 -1.76
N GLU A 148 9.87 -18.38 -0.51
CA GLU A 148 9.58 -19.41 0.49
C GLU A 148 8.31 -19.09 1.31
N SER A 149 7.67 -17.94 1.04
CA SER A 149 6.44 -17.57 1.72
C SER A 149 5.32 -18.56 1.45
N LEU A 150 4.57 -18.90 2.51
CA LEU A 150 3.41 -19.81 2.43
C LEU A 150 2.30 -19.28 1.53
N VAL A 151 2.27 -17.98 1.30
CA VAL A 151 1.33 -17.33 0.37
C VAL A 151 2.13 -16.51 -0.63
N GLN A 152 2.04 -16.92 -1.88
CA GLN A 152 2.66 -16.23 -3.00
C GLN A 152 1.68 -15.18 -3.54
N GLY A 153 1.79 -13.94 -3.08
CA GLY A 153 0.94 -12.84 -3.53
C GLY A 153 0.75 -11.76 -2.46
N TYR A 154 0.08 -10.71 -2.83
CA TYR A 154 -0.20 -9.55 -1.99
C TYR A 154 -1.71 -9.41 -1.76
N PRO A 155 -2.16 -9.12 -0.52
CA PRO A 155 -3.58 -9.00 -0.22
C PRO A 155 -4.12 -7.67 -0.75
N VAL A 156 -4.73 -7.72 -1.91
CA VAL A 156 -5.39 -6.60 -2.58
C VAL A 156 -6.90 -6.77 -2.46
N LYS A 157 -7.65 -5.69 -2.46
CA LYS A 157 -9.13 -5.73 -2.44
C LYS A 157 -9.69 -6.49 -3.64
N GLU A 158 -10.75 -7.24 -3.40
CA GLU A 158 -11.41 -8.11 -4.39
C GLU A 158 -11.85 -7.35 -5.66
N ILE A 159 -12.17 -6.06 -5.54
CA ILE A 159 -12.57 -5.23 -6.67
C ILE A 159 -11.52 -5.20 -7.79
N PHE A 160 -10.22 -5.18 -7.44
CA PHE A 160 -9.14 -5.15 -8.44
C PHE A 160 -9.00 -6.46 -9.20
N TYR A 161 -9.32 -7.59 -8.57
CA TYR A 161 -9.36 -8.90 -9.24
C TYR A 161 -10.59 -9.02 -10.15
N LYS A 162 -11.77 -8.65 -9.65
CA LYS A 162 -13.03 -8.74 -10.40
C LYS A 162 -13.07 -7.84 -11.63
N SER A 163 -12.39 -6.71 -11.59
CA SER A 163 -12.31 -5.75 -12.69
C SER A 163 -11.01 -5.84 -13.49
N ALA A 164 -10.19 -6.87 -13.24
CA ALA A 164 -8.95 -7.10 -13.95
C ALA A 164 -9.20 -7.29 -15.45
N ARG A 165 -8.43 -6.60 -16.28
CA ARG A 165 -8.55 -6.68 -17.74
C ARG A 165 -7.20 -6.54 -18.42
N VAL A 166 -7.08 -7.10 -19.62
CA VAL A 166 -5.95 -6.81 -20.49
C VAL A 166 -6.10 -5.39 -21.04
N ARG A 167 -5.04 -4.58 -20.93
CA ARG A 167 -4.94 -3.26 -21.58
C ARG A 167 -4.32 -3.45 -22.97
N GLU A 168 -5.06 -3.10 -23.98
CA GLU A 168 -4.61 -3.29 -25.37
C GLU A 168 -3.98 -2.04 -25.96
N LYS A 169 -4.53 -0.87 -25.60
CA LYS A 169 -4.12 0.45 -26.13
C LYS A 169 -4.07 1.46 -24.99
N LEU A 170 -3.23 2.47 -25.15
CA LEU A 170 -3.17 3.63 -24.25
C LEU A 170 -4.21 4.66 -24.68
N GLN A 171 -5.34 4.70 -23.99
CA GLN A 171 -6.40 5.72 -24.18
C GLN A 171 -6.53 6.61 -22.94
N THR A 172 -6.17 6.10 -21.76
CA THR A 172 -6.26 6.85 -20.51
C THR A 172 -5.01 6.59 -19.66
N ILE A 173 -4.34 7.66 -19.28
CA ILE A 173 -3.20 7.63 -18.36
C ILE A 173 -3.58 8.19 -16.99
N ILE A 174 -3.14 7.54 -15.93
CA ILE A 174 -3.33 8.03 -14.56
C ILE A 174 -1.99 8.40 -13.92
N PHE A 175 -1.92 9.60 -13.32
CA PHE A 175 -0.78 10.06 -12.55
C PHE A 175 -1.11 10.03 -11.05
N LEU A 176 -0.31 9.31 -10.25
CA LEU A 176 -0.57 9.04 -8.84
C LEU A 176 0.60 9.51 -7.96
N GLY A 177 0.44 10.68 -7.34
CA GLY A 177 1.40 11.23 -6.39
C GLY A 177 1.30 10.64 -4.97
N GLY A 178 0.30 9.79 -4.71
CA GLY A 178 -0.03 9.31 -3.36
C GLY A 178 -0.80 10.35 -2.54
N SER A 179 -1.12 10.01 -1.27
CA SER A 179 -2.00 10.83 -0.40
C SER A 179 -1.47 12.24 -0.10
N HIS A 180 -0.16 12.43 -0.10
CA HIS A 180 0.48 13.74 0.13
C HIS A 180 0.83 14.47 -1.15
N GLY A 181 0.66 13.82 -2.32
CA GLY A 181 1.16 14.30 -3.59
C GLY A 181 2.65 14.01 -3.79
N ALA A 182 3.11 14.15 -5.02
CA ALA A 182 4.51 14.02 -5.41
C ALA A 182 4.83 15.06 -6.47
N LYS A 183 5.53 16.12 -6.08
CA LYS A 183 5.85 17.24 -6.99
C LYS A 183 6.48 16.75 -8.29
N THR A 184 7.41 15.80 -8.22
CA THR A 184 8.04 15.20 -9.42
C THR A 184 7.03 14.57 -10.37
N ILE A 185 6.03 13.82 -9.85
CA ILE A 185 4.98 13.23 -10.69
C ILE A 185 4.05 14.30 -11.24
N ASN A 186 3.71 15.31 -10.43
CA ASN A 186 2.88 16.43 -10.88
C ASN A 186 3.57 17.22 -11.99
N ASP A 187 4.85 17.56 -11.84
CA ASP A 187 5.62 18.29 -12.84
C ASP A 187 5.79 17.46 -14.13
N LEU A 188 6.02 16.15 -13.99
CA LEU A 188 6.08 15.24 -15.15
C LEU A 188 4.74 15.18 -15.89
N ALA A 189 3.61 15.06 -15.16
CA ALA A 189 2.28 15.07 -15.77
C ALA A 189 2.03 16.36 -16.57
N LEU A 190 2.37 17.51 -15.99
CA LEU A 190 2.23 18.81 -16.65
C LEU A 190 3.16 18.96 -17.87
N SER A 191 4.35 18.37 -17.83
CA SER A 191 5.31 18.45 -18.94
C SER A 191 4.89 17.64 -20.17
N VAL A 192 4.15 16.54 -19.97
CA VAL A 192 3.68 15.68 -21.08
C VAL A 192 2.23 15.95 -21.50
N ALA A 193 1.54 16.85 -20.80
CA ALA A 193 0.09 17.04 -20.94
C ALA A 193 -0.34 17.43 -22.37
N CYS A 194 0.32 18.40 -23.00
CA CYS A 194 0.03 18.80 -24.39
C CYS A 194 0.23 17.62 -25.36
N TYR A 195 1.30 16.87 -25.17
CA TYR A 195 1.60 15.71 -26.01
C TYR A 195 0.52 14.61 -25.91
N LEU A 196 -0.04 14.40 -24.70
CA LEU A 196 -1.12 13.44 -24.48
C LEU A 196 -2.43 13.93 -25.11
N ASP A 197 -2.76 15.21 -24.91
CA ASP A 197 -3.98 15.84 -25.45
C ASP A 197 -4.01 15.79 -27.00
N GLU A 198 -2.90 16.14 -27.65
CA GLU A 198 -2.75 16.05 -29.12
C GLU A 198 -2.98 14.64 -29.68
N ARG A 199 -2.82 13.60 -28.86
CA ARG A 199 -3.04 12.18 -29.19
C ARG A 199 -4.39 11.64 -28.75
N GLY A 200 -5.22 12.49 -28.16
CA GLY A 200 -6.51 12.08 -27.61
C GLY A 200 -6.40 11.13 -26.42
N ILE A 201 -5.27 11.15 -25.69
CA ILE A 201 -5.08 10.33 -24.49
C ILE A 201 -5.63 11.09 -23.28
N ALA A 202 -6.67 10.56 -22.65
CA ALA A 202 -7.29 11.16 -21.48
C ALA A 202 -6.36 11.12 -20.26
N ILE A 203 -6.38 12.18 -19.46
CA ILE A 203 -5.54 12.31 -18.26
C ILE A 203 -6.41 12.24 -17.02
N ILE A 204 -6.06 11.35 -16.09
CA ILE A 204 -6.53 11.32 -14.72
C ILE A 204 -5.34 11.69 -13.84
N HIS A 205 -5.50 12.64 -12.90
CA HIS A 205 -4.37 13.06 -12.08
C HIS A 205 -4.77 13.27 -10.63
N GLN A 206 -4.15 12.53 -9.72
CA GLN A 206 -4.21 12.76 -8.28
C GLN A 206 -2.97 13.53 -7.83
N ALA A 207 -3.11 14.86 -7.73
CA ALA A 207 -2.00 15.78 -7.45
C ALA A 207 -1.60 15.86 -5.96
N GLY A 208 -2.50 15.46 -5.05
CA GLY A 208 -2.32 15.63 -3.60
C GLY A 208 -2.83 16.99 -3.11
N GLU A 209 -3.20 17.06 -1.82
CA GLU A 209 -3.83 18.25 -1.22
C GLU A 209 -2.93 19.51 -1.33
N PHE A 210 -1.60 19.34 -1.20
CA PHE A 210 -0.68 20.49 -1.14
C PHE A 210 -0.40 21.15 -2.48
N ASP A 211 -0.53 20.44 -3.58
CA ASP A 211 -0.11 20.94 -4.90
C ASP A 211 -1.29 21.07 -5.88
N TYR A 212 -2.50 20.73 -5.43
CA TYR A 212 -3.71 20.70 -6.26
C TYR A 212 -3.98 22.00 -6.99
N GLU A 213 -3.98 23.14 -6.29
CA GLU A 213 -4.31 24.44 -6.86
C GLU A 213 -3.29 24.88 -7.93
N ARG A 214 -1.99 24.63 -7.69
CA ARG A 214 -0.95 24.91 -8.69
C ARG A 214 -1.16 24.06 -9.95
N VAL A 215 -1.35 22.76 -9.78
CA VAL A 215 -1.54 21.82 -10.89
C VAL A 215 -2.80 22.14 -11.68
N LYS A 216 -3.90 22.49 -11.00
CA LYS A 216 -5.15 22.92 -11.62
C LYS A 216 -4.94 24.14 -12.52
N LYS A 217 -4.32 25.20 -11.99
CA LYS A 217 -4.03 26.42 -12.74
C LYS A 217 -3.15 26.15 -13.97
N GLU A 218 -2.16 25.27 -13.86
CA GLU A 218 -1.29 24.90 -14.97
C GLU A 218 -2.05 24.17 -16.10
N TYR A 219 -2.97 23.26 -15.78
CA TYR A 219 -3.82 22.63 -16.79
C TYR A 219 -4.78 23.63 -17.43
N GLU A 220 -5.38 24.53 -16.66
CA GLU A 220 -6.23 25.61 -17.17
C GLU A 220 -5.47 26.53 -18.13
N ASN A 221 -4.25 26.97 -17.76
CA ASN A 221 -3.39 27.81 -18.61
C ASN A 221 -3.03 27.13 -19.94
N LYS A 222 -2.89 25.80 -19.94
CA LYS A 222 -2.62 25.00 -21.14
C LYS A 222 -3.89 24.69 -21.97
N GLY A 223 -5.08 24.98 -21.42
CA GLY A 223 -6.36 24.62 -22.07
C GLY A 223 -6.64 23.13 -22.11
N ILE A 224 -6.00 22.33 -21.24
CA ILE A 224 -6.08 20.87 -21.24
C ILE A 224 -7.18 20.39 -20.31
N LYS A 225 -8.06 19.53 -20.84
CA LYS A 225 -9.09 18.87 -20.04
C LYS A 225 -8.51 17.68 -19.27
N VAL A 226 -8.64 17.69 -17.96
CA VAL A 226 -8.11 16.65 -17.06
C VAL A 226 -9.12 16.27 -15.99
N GLU A 227 -9.17 15.00 -15.61
CA GLU A 227 -9.89 14.53 -14.42
C GLU A 227 -8.95 14.67 -13.20
N LEU A 228 -8.99 15.82 -12.50
CA LEU A 228 -8.03 16.21 -11.48
C LEU A 228 -8.60 16.04 -10.06
N TYR A 229 -7.81 15.44 -9.16
CA TYR A 229 -8.14 15.21 -7.76
C TYR A 229 -7.03 15.69 -6.82
N ALA A 230 -7.40 16.39 -5.75
CA ALA A 230 -6.50 16.59 -4.61
C ALA A 230 -6.33 15.26 -3.83
N PHE A 231 -7.45 14.65 -3.48
CA PHE A 231 -7.54 13.33 -2.84
C PHE A 231 -8.85 12.66 -3.29
N THR A 232 -8.85 11.34 -3.40
CA THR A 232 -10.06 10.59 -3.71
C THR A 232 -10.14 9.29 -2.94
N LYS A 233 -11.36 8.89 -2.56
CA LYS A 233 -11.66 7.56 -2.04
C LYS A 233 -11.99 6.57 -3.16
N GLU A 234 -12.23 7.08 -4.38
CA GLU A 234 -12.61 6.32 -5.57
C GLU A 234 -11.39 5.89 -6.41
N LEU A 235 -10.19 5.82 -5.78
CA LEU A 235 -8.97 5.40 -6.46
C LEU A 235 -9.11 4.05 -7.20
N PRO A 236 -9.82 3.04 -6.67
CA PRO A 236 -10.06 1.80 -7.41
C PRO A 236 -10.76 2.04 -8.74
N SER A 237 -11.82 2.85 -8.79
CA SER A 237 -12.56 3.16 -10.03
C SER A 237 -11.68 3.89 -11.05
N LEU A 238 -10.78 4.77 -10.58
CA LEU A 238 -9.83 5.49 -11.44
C LEU A 238 -8.78 4.55 -12.04
N ILE A 239 -8.25 3.62 -11.27
CA ILE A 239 -7.30 2.60 -11.75
C ILE A 239 -7.98 1.69 -12.78
N ILE A 240 -9.21 1.24 -12.51
CA ILE A 240 -9.96 0.33 -13.39
C ILE A 240 -10.16 0.91 -14.77
N LYS A 241 -10.47 2.20 -14.89
CA LYS A 241 -10.67 2.87 -16.18
C LYS A 241 -9.38 3.28 -16.89
N SER A 242 -8.23 3.27 -16.21
CA SER A 242 -6.94 3.64 -16.78
C SER A 242 -6.27 2.50 -17.53
N ASP A 243 -5.48 2.84 -18.55
CA ASP A 243 -4.73 1.88 -19.34
C ASP A 243 -3.25 1.83 -18.96
N PHE A 244 -2.75 2.92 -18.42
CA PHE A 244 -1.36 3.07 -17.99
C PHE A 244 -1.27 3.99 -16.77
N ALA A 245 -0.31 3.73 -15.90
CA ALA A 245 -0.10 4.55 -14.73
C ALA A 245 1.32 5.12 -14.65
N VAL A 246 1.45 6.34 -14.11
CA VAL A 246 2.70 6.90 -13.61
C VAL A 246 2.55 7.07 -12.11
N SER A 247 3.38 6.39 -11.30
CA SER A 247 3.15 6.30 -9.86
C SER A 247 4.42 6.22 -9.05
N ARG A 248 4.33 6.57 -7.76
CA ARG A 248 5.31 6.10 -6.77
C ARG A 248 5.23 4.57 -6.66
N ALA A 249 6.34 3.93 -6.25
CA ALA A 249 6.41 2.47 -6.08
C ALA A 249 6.07 2.02 -4.65
N GLY A 250 5.06 2.63 -4.04
CA GLY A 250 4.49 2.15 -2.78
C GLY A 250 3.83 0.79 -3.00
N ALA A 251 4.11 -0.18 -2.12
CA ALA A 251 3.71 -1.57 -2.32
C ALA A 251 2.21 -1.74 -2.63
N SER A 252 1.32 -1.06 -1.89
CA SER A 252 -0.13 -1.18 -2.09
C SER A 252 -0.54 -0.78 -3.51
N THR A 253 -0.20 0.44 -3.94
CA THR A 253 -0.56 0.93 -5.28
C THR A 253 0.08 0.08 -6.39
N LEU A 254 1.34 -0.34 -6.19
CA LEU A 254 2.02 -1.23 -7.13
C LEU A 254 1.25 -2.53 -7.32
N TRP A 255 0.81 -3.17 -6.24
CA TRP A 255 0.07 -4.42 -6.31
C TRP A 255 -1.39 -4.23 -6.77
N GLU A 256 -2.02 -3.11 -6.45
CA GLU A 256 -3.35 -2.74 -6.98
C GLU A 256 -3.33 -2.61 -8.50
N LEU A 257 -2.35 -1.85 -9.04
CA LEU A 257 -2.12 -1.71 -10.47
C LEU A 257 -1.81 -3.06 -11.12
N SER A 258 -0.89 -3.83 -10.52
CA SER A 258 -0.48 -5.14 -11.03
C SER A 258 -1.64 -6.11 -11.09
N THR A 259 -2.40 -6.22 -9.99
CA THR A 259 -3.57 -7.11 -9.89
C THR A 259 -4.65 -6.76 -10.90
N ASN A 260 -4.84 -5.48 -11.17
CA ASN A 260 -5.82 -5.03 -12.16
C ASN A 260 -5.30 -5.12 -13.61
N GLY A 261 -4.03 -5.54 -13.81
CA GLY A 261 -3.38 -5.65 -15.12
C GLY A 261 -3.04 -4.29 -15.74
N CYS A 262 -2.87 -3.23 -14.95
CA CYS A 262 -2.51 -1.90 -15.41
C CYS A 262 -0.98 -1.72 -15.39
N PRO A 263 -0.29 -1.70 -16.54
CA PRO A 263 1.14 -1.44 -16.58
C PRO A 263 1.48 -0.05 -16.08
N ALA A 264 2.65 0.10 -15.46
CA ALA A 264 3.02 1.37 -14.89
C ALA A 264 4.48 1.75 -15.08
N PHE A 265 4.73 3.05 -15.13
CA PHE A 265 6.04 3.66 -14.99
C PHE A 265 6.20 4.12 -13.54
N TYR A 266 7.04 3.44 -12.79
CA TYR A 266 7.28 3.72 -11.38
C TYR A 266 8.42 4.69 -11.19
N ILE A 267 8.18 5.71 -10.35
CA ILE A 267 9.18 6.69 -9.93
C ILE A 267 9.31 6.57 -8.40
N PRO A 268 10.24 5.76 -7.89
CA PRO A 268 10.41 5.52 -6.45
C PRO A 268 10.64 6.83 -5.69
N TYR A 269 10.07 6.91 -4.47
CA TYR A 269 10.31 8.04 -3.58
C TYR A 269 11.78 7.99 -3.08
N PRO A 270 12.60 9.03 -3.32
CA PRO A 270 14.06 8.98 -3.08
C PRO A 270 14.43 8.88 -1.60
N TYR A 271 13.53 9.30 -0.70
CA TYR A 271 13.74 9.24 0.75
C TYR A 271 13.00 8.08 1.41
N ALA A 272 12.59 7.08 0.64
CA ALA A 272 11.97 5.88 1.17
C ALA A 272 12.95 5.12 2.08
N ALA A 273 12.49 4.70 3.26
CA ALA A 273 13.34 4.00 4.22
C ALA A 273 13.96 2.74 3.58
N GLN A 274 15.30 2.61 3.66
CA GLN A 274 16.04 1.51 3.05
C GLN A 274 15.76 1.36 1.53
N ASP A 275 15.36 2.44 0.85
CA ASP A 275 15.07 2.47 -0.59
C ASP A 275 13.99 1.44 -1.02
N HIS A 276 13.09 1.07 -0.11
CA HIS A 276 12.13 -0.02 -0.32
C HIS A 276 11.25 0.17 -1.56
N GLN A 277 10.94 1.42 -1.95
CA GLN A 277 10.15 1.65 -3.16
C GLN A 277 10.88 1.26 -4.43
N TYR A 278 12.19 1.50 -4.50
CA TYR A 278 12.99 1.05 -5.63
C TYR A 278 12.97 -0.49 -5.74
N TYR A 279 13.20 -1.18 -4.63
CA TYR A 279 13.21 -2.66 -4.63
C TYR A 279 11.82 -3.25 -4.90
N ASN A 280 10.73 -2.60 -4.48
CA ASN A 280 9.38 -2.98 -4.88
C ASN A 280 9.19 -2.93 -6.40
N ALA A 281 9.65 -1.85 -7.05
CA ALA A 281 9.55 -1.68 -8.49
C ALA A 281 10.54 -2.56 -9.27
N GLU A 282 11.71 -2.86 -8.70
CA GLU A 282 12.73 -3.72 -9.32
C GLU A 282 12.16 -5.10 -9.68
N PHE A 283 11.32 -5.66 -8.82
CA PHE A 283 10.60 -6.90 -9.08
C PHE A 283 9.76 -6.83 -10.36
N ILE A 284 9.02 -5.73 -10.56
CA ILE A 284 8.19 -5.49 -11.75
C ILE A 284 9.05 -5.39 -13.00
N VAL A 285 10.19 -4.70 -12.92
CA VAL A 285 11.12 -4.52 -14.05
C VAL A 285 11.80 -5.85 -14.43
N LYS A 286 12.28 -6.61 -13.43
CA LYS A 286 12.91 -7.93 -13.67
C LYS A 286 11.96 -8.95 -14.31
N ALA A 287 10.67 -8.84 -14.02
CA ALA A 287 9.63 -9.67 -14.63
C ALA A 287 9.08 -9.05 -15.95
N GLU A 288 9.66 -7.95 -16.43
CA GLU A 288 9.24 -7.23 -17.63
C GLU A 288 7.75 -6.83 -17.63
N MET A 289 7.19 -6.53 -16.48
CA MET A 289 5.79 -6.18 -16.28
C MET A 289 5.52 -4.65 -16.23
N GLY A 290 6.57 -3.84 -16.24
CA GLY A 290 6.48 -2.38 -16.16
C GLY A 290 7.85 -1.73 -16.27
N TRP A 291 7.93 -0.46 -15.88
CA TRP A 291 9.15 0.35 -15.96
C TRP A 291 9.43 1.02 -14.62
N CYS A 292 10.68 1.31 -14.36
CA CYS A 292 11.10 2.04 -13.17
C CYS A 292 12.25 2.96 -13.50
N GLU A 293 12.19 4.20 -13.00
CA GLU A 293 13.28 5.15 -13.09
C GLU A 293 13.35 5.98 -11.81
N ARG A 294 14.57 6.29 -11.37
CA ARG A 294 14.79 7.20 -10.26
C ARG A 294 14.49 8.65 -10.67
N GLU A 295 14.18 9.50 -9.71
CA GLU A 295 14.01 10.94 -9.99
C GLU A 295 15.28 11.51 -10.65
N GLY A 296 15.08 12.31 -11.70
CA GLY A 296 16.15 12.92 -12.48
C GLY A 296 15.63 13.60 -13.74
N GLU A 297 16.54 14.19 -14.50
CA GLU A 297 16.22 14.99 -15.71
C GLU A 297 15.63 14.15 -16.86
N MET A 298 15.94 12.86 -16.90
CA MET A 298 15.56 11.97 -18.01
C MET A 298 14.09 11.44 -17.92
N LEU A 299 13.34 11.78 -16.89
CA LEU A 299 11.99 11.21 -16.67
C LEU A 299 11.02 11.51 -17.80
N GLN A 300 11.03 12.75 -18.33
CA GLN A 300 10.14 13.15 -19.41
C GLN A 300 10.47 12.42 -20.71
N GLU A 301 11.73 12.33 -21.06
CA GLU A 301 12.19 11.63 -22.27
C GLU A 301 11.85 10.14 -22.20
N LYS A 302 12.10 9.50 -21.04
CA LYS A 302 11.75 8.11 -20.82
C LYS A 302 10.24 7.85 -20.89
N LEU A 303 9.44 8.74 -20.32
CA LEU A 303 7.98 8.61 -20.41
C LEU A 303 7.49 8.77 -21.85
N PHE A 304 8.02 9.72 -22.62
CA PHE A 304 7.71 9.84 -24.05
C PHE A 304 8.05 8.58 -24.81
N LYS A 305 9.23 8.03 -24.61
CA LYS A 305 9.64 6.77 -25.25
C LYS A 305 8.70 5.62 -24.90
N ILE A 306 8.33 5.49 -23.62
CA ILE A 306 7.36 4.48 -23.17
C ILE A 306 6.00 4.67 -23.86
N ILE A 307 5.47 5.89 -23.93
CA ILE A 307 4.17 6.17 -24.57
C ILE A 307 4.19 5.84 -26.07
N GLN A 308 5.33 6.04 -26.73
CA GLN A 308 5.47 5.79 -28.17
C GLN A 308 5.71 4.33 -28.54
N GLU A 309 6.51 3.62 -27.75
CA GLU A 309 7.08 2.32 -28.15
C GLU A 309 6.58 1.14 -27.30
N ALA A 310 5.85 1.41 -26.17
CA ALA A 310 5.55 0.36 -25.22
C ALA A 310 4.51 -0.63 -25.72
N ASP A 311 4.84 -1.90 -25.63
CA ASP A 311 3.89 -3.00 -25.71
C ASP A 311 3.13 -3.14 -24.37
N ILE A 312 2.09 -2.31 -24.23
CA ILE A 312 1.22 -2.28 -23.06
C ILE A 312 0.48 -3.61 -22.91
N GLN A 313 0.05 -4.21 -24.00
CA GLN A 313 -0.73 -5.43 -24.01
C GLN A 313 0.07 -6.63 -23.43
N THR A 314 1.29 -6.82 -23.88
CA THR A 314 2.14 -7.89 -23.37
C THR A 314 2.44 -7.72 -21.88
N LYS A 315 2.73 -6.48 -21.43
CA LYS A 315 2.96 -6.21 -20.00
C LYS A 315 1.70 -6.43 -19.17
N SER A 316 0.54 -6.00 -19.65
CA SER A 316 -0.74 -6.25 -19.00
C SER A 316 -1.04 -7.74 -18.84
N LYS A 317 -0.82 -8.53 -19.88
CA LYS A 317 -0.95 -10.01 -19.81
C LYS A 317 -0.02 -10.63 -18.77
N LYS A 318 1.26 -10.20 -18.74
CA LYS A 318 2.24 -10.67 -17.74
C LYS A 318 1.80 -10.32 -16.31
N LEU A 319 1.30 -9.11 -16.06
CA LEU A 319 0.76 -8.71 -14.75
C LEU A 319 -0.39 -9.61 -14.30
N LEU A 320 -1.35 -9.87 -15.17
CA LEU A 320 -2.50 -10.73 -14.88
C LEU A 320 -2.09 -12.18 -14.61
N GLN A 321 -1.13 -12.73 -15.36
CA GLN A 321 -0.59 -14.07 -15.14
C GLN A 321 0.14 -14.19 -13.79
N HIS A 322 0.76 -13.09 -13.34
CA HIS A 322 1.47 -13.04 -12.05
C HIS A 322 0.52 -12.82 -10.86
N SER A 323 -0.65 -12.26 -11.10
CA SER A 323 -1.64 -11.95 -10.07
C SER A 323 -2.34 -13.21 -9.55
N LYS A 324 -2.47 -13.34 -8.23
CA LYS A 324 -3.17 -14.45 -7.55
C LYS A 324 -4.34 -13.91 -6.75
N SER A 325 -5.55 -14.38 -7.04
CA SER A 325 -6.74 -14.06 -6.27
C SER A 325 -6.81 -14.84 -4.95
N GLY A 326 -7.66 -14.38 -4.02
CA GLY A 326 -7.88 -15.09 -2.75
C GLY A 326 -6.72 -15.04 -1.77
N VAL A 327 -5.75 -14.13 -1.97
CA VAL A 327 -4.56 -14.02 -1.10
C VAL A 327 -4.94 -13.69 0.33
N ALA A 328 -5.83 -12.73 0.56
CA ALA A 328 -6.28 -12.35 1.91
C ALA A 328 -7.01 -13.52 2.60
N GLU A 329 -7.88 -14.22 1.89
CA GLU A 329 -8.56 -15.43 2.38
C GLU A 329 -7.57 -16.53 2.76
N ARG A 330 -6.57 -16.80 1.91
CA ARG A 330 -5.54 -17.81 2.21
C ARG A 330 -4.70 -17.41 3.43
N MET A 331 -4.40 -16.14 3.61
CA MET A 331 -3.69 -15.63 4.78
C MET A 331 -4.49 -15.88 6.07
N ILE A 332 -5.80 -15.65 6.06
CA ILE A 332 -6.68 -15.94 7.21
C ILE A 332 -6.80 -17.46 7.43
N GLN A 333 -6.90 -18.24 6.37
CA GLN A 333 -6.93 -19.71 6.47
C GLN A 333 -5.66 -20.26 7.13
N ILE A 334 -4.47 -19.71 6.84
CA ILE A 334 -3.22 -20.08 7.53
C ILE A 334 -3.30 -19.80 9.04
N VAL A 335 -3.98 -18.72 9.45
CA VAL A 335 -4.22 -18.47 10.88
C VAL A 335 -5.05 -19.59 11.48
N GLU A 336 -6.13 -20.02 10.81
CA GLU A 336 -6.98 -21.13 11.27
C GLU A 336 -6.24 -22.46 11.36
N GLU A 337 -5.37 -22.76 10.40
CA GLU A 337 -4.59 -24.02 10.33
C GLU A 337 -3.47 -24.10 11.39
N LYS A 338 -3.01 -22.95 11.93
CA LYS A 338 -1.84 -22.89 12.82
C LYS A 338 -2.18 -22.56 14.29
N ILE A 339 -3.45 -22.38 14.61
CA ILE A 339 -3.94 -22.22 15.98
C ILE A 339 -4.54 -23.52 16.48
#